data_f59024c6752dc6db72f08bb1ae9e8893
#
_entry.id   f59024c6752dc6db72f08bb1ae9e8893
#
_cell.length_a   1.000
_cell.length_b   1.000
_cell.length_c   1.000
_cell.angle_alpha   90.00
_cell.angle_beta   90.00
_cell.angle_gamma   90.00
#
_symmetry.space_group_name_H-M   'P 1'
#
loop_
_entity.id
_entity.type
_entity.pdbx_description
1 polymer ?
#
loop_
_entity_poly.entity_id
_entity_poly.type
_entity_poly.pdbx_seq_one_letter_code
_entity_poly.pdbx_strand_id
1 'polypeptide(L)'
;MKSHILMLVIALFFCSTEGYESKAQALTMPERWESPLSYVRPLFSQDTLTIRLFGDIMMHSAQISNARKTDSGYDFSTYFHLIEDRIKEADITVANMEFTLAGEPYTGYPCFSAPDTLASYLAECGFDVFLAANNHIFDKGSKGAERTLEIYRRLQKEKGIRFTGLAGNEDELKNNNPLIIRAKGINIALINFTYGTNMGAGAR
;
A
#
# COMPACT_ATOMS: atom_id res chain seq x y z
N MET A 1 23.76 4.56 23.31
CA MET A 1 23.72 3.73 22.08
C MET A 1 23.08 4.57 20.98
N LYS A 2 23.85 4.89 19.93
CA LYS A 2 23.36 5.75 18.85
C LYS A 2 22.45 4.91 17.93
N SER A 3 21.17 5.25 17.87
CA SER A 3 20.24 4.67 16.91
C SER A 3 20.61 5.20 15.52
N HIS A 4 21.08 4.33 14.63
CA HIS A 4 21.27 4.69 13.24
C HIS A 4 19.90 4.65 12.55
N ILE A 5 19.40 5.82 12.15
CA ILE A 5 18.23 5.95 11.29
C ILE A 5 18.74 5.75 9.86
N LEU A 6 18.47 4.60 9.27
CA LEU A 6 18.60 4.40 7.83
C LEU A 6 17.33 4.95 7.19
N MET A 7 17.44 6.13 6.59
CA MET A 7 16.36 6.72 5.82
C MET A 7 16.44 6.17 4.39
N LEU A 8 15.67 5.14 4.10
CA LEU A 8 15.46 4.66 2.73
C LEU A 8 14.33 5.48 2.13
N VAL A 9 14.67 6.50 1.37
CA VAL A 9 13.71 7.27 0.57
C VAL A 9 13.52 6.51 -0.73
N ILE A 10 12.44 5.75 -0.84
CA ILE A 10 12.02 5.17 -2.11
C ILE A 10 11.11 6.21 -2.75
N ALA A 11 11.75 7.12 -3.50
CA ALA A 11 11.06 8.04 -4.38
C ALA A 11 10.93 7.35 -5.75
N LEU A 12 9.76 6.89 -6.10
CA LEU A 12 9.43 6.59 -7.49
C LEU A 12 9.22 7.93 -8.18
N PHE A 13 10.32 8.47 -8.75
CA PHE A 13 10.29 9.69 -9.54
C PHE A 13 9.78 9.38 -10.95
N PHE A 14 8.61 9.88 -11.28
CA PHE A 14 8.38 10.36 -12.64
C PHE A 14 8.76 11.85 -12.66
N CYS A 15 9.81 12.15 -13.42
CA CYS A 15 10.52 13.41 -13.44
C CYS A 15 9.66 14.55 -14.00
N SER A 16 9.53 15.64 -13.22
CA SER A 16 9.63 17.00 -13.78
C SER A 16 10.02 17.97 -12.65
N THR A 17 11.05 18.74 -12.96
CA THR A 17 11.71 19.72 -12.10
C THR A 17 10.83 20.94 -11.86
N GLU A 18 10.58 21.30 -10.58
CA GLU A 18 10.62 22.67 -10.07
C GLU A 18 10.35 22.67 -8.55
N GLY A 19 11.20 23.40 -7.87
CA GLY A 19 11.48 23.52 -6.46
C GLY A 19 10.36 23.53 -5.43
N TYR A 20 10.60 22.78 -4.36
CA TYR A 20 9.94 23.02 -3.07
C TYR A 20 10.91 22.71 -1.91
N GLU A 21 11.27 23.73 -1.13
CA GLU A 21 11.98 23.56 0.16
C GLU A 21 10.94 23.25 1.25
N SER A 22 11.03 22.07 1.88
CA SER A 22 10.25 21.73 3.06
C SER A 22 11.15 21.55 4.29
N LYS A 23 10.85 22.29 5.35
CA LYS A 23 11.42 22.11 6.68
C LYS A 23 10.91 20.82 7.30
N ALA A 24 11.76 19.82 7.41
CA ALA A 24 11.46 18.59 8.15
C ALA A 24 11.47 18.90 9.66
N GLN A 25 10.31 18.83 10.30
CA GLN A 25 10.18 18.82 11.76
C GLN A 25 10.23 17.37 12.24
N ALA A 26 11.17 17.08 13.14
CA ALA A 26 11.31 15.75 13.74
C ALA A 26 10.07 15.45 14.60
N LEU A 27 9.26 14.51 14.16
CA LEU A 27 8.10 14.02 14.91
C LEU A 27 8.54 12.90 15.85
N THR A 28 8.31 13.09 17.15
CA THR A 28 8.43 12.04 18.16
C THR A 28 7.37 10.98 17.94
N MET A 29 7.81 9.74 17.83
CA MET A 29 6.99 8.57 17.50
C MET A 29 6.12 8.12 18.66
N PRO A 30 4.86 7.72 18.45
CA PRO A 30 4.08 7.00 19.46
C PRO A 30 4.62 5.56 19.64
N GLU A 31 4.77 5.14 20.90
CA GLU A 31 5.37 3.87 21.35
C GLU A 31 4.52 2.61 21.08
N ARG A 32 3.88 2.47 19.94
CA ARG A 32 2.91 1.39 19.80
C ARG A 32 3.07 0.58 18.51
N TRP A 33 4.08 -0.32 18.53
CA TRP A 33 4.08 -1.59 17.75
C TRP A 33 5.25 -2.44 18.20
N GLU A 34 5.08 -3.14 19.30
CA GLU A 34 5.88 -4.30 19.62
C GLU A 34 5.03 -5.54 19.33
N SER A 35 5.42 -6.33 18.34
CA SER A 35 4.98 -7.70 18.21
C SER A 35 5.44 -8.47 19.45
N PRO A 36 4.61 -9.31 20.09
CA PRO A 36 4.97 -10.01 21.34
C PRO A 36 5.92 -11.20 21.13
N LEU A 37 6.78 -11.17 20.14
CA LEU A 37 7.85 -12.14 19.98
C LEU A 37 9.12 -11.61 20.63
N SER A 38 9.35 -11.98 21.90
CA SER A 38 10.63 -11.81 22.60
C SER A 38 11.69 -12.66 21.90
N TYR A 39 12.39 -12.05 20.95
CA TYR A 39 13.55 -12.66 20.31
C TYR A 39 14.77 -12.50 21.19
N VAL A 40 15.29 -13.61 21.71
CA VAL A 40 16.66 -13.65 22.26
C VAL A 40 17.61 -13.52 21.07
N ARG A 41 18.20 -12.34 20.89
CA ARG A 41 19.19 -12.07 19.82
C ARG A 41 20.45 -12.90 20.07
N PRO A 42 20.94 -13.67 19.08
CA PRO A 42 22.31 -14.17 19.12
C PRO A 42 23.27 -12.98 19.06
N LEU A 43 24.31 -12.98 19.88
CA LEU A 43 25.29 -11.88 20.05
C LEU A 43 26.05 -11.46 18.76
N PHE A 44 25.83 -12.12 17.62
CA PHE A 44 26.54 -11.91 16.34
C PHE A 44 25.62 -11.99 15.09
N SER A 45 24.31 -11.86 15.21
CA SER A 45 23.47 -11.80 14.02
C SER A 45 23.50 -10.37 13.43
N GLN A 46 23.91 -10.26 12.18
CA GLN A 46 23.63 -9.04 11.42
C GLN A 46 22.10 -8.97 11.24
N ASP A 47 21.48 -7.94 11.80
CA ASP A 47 20.06 -7.70 11.59
C ASP A 47 19.86 -7.23 10.14
N THR A 48 19.50 -8.14 9.27
CA THR A 48 19.10 -7.82 7.91
C THR A 48 17.59 -7.73 7.82
N LEU A 49 17.10 -6.68 7.19
CA LEU A 49 15.70 -6.50 6.87
C LEU A 49 15.54 -6.58 5.35
N THR A 50 14.70 -7.50 4.89
CA THR A 50 14.38 -7.66 3.48
C THR A 50 13.06 -6.97 3.17
N ILE A 51 13.10 -5.97 2.29
CA ILE A 51 11.92 -5.33 1.73
C ILE A 51 11.79 -5.76 0.29
N ARG A 52 10.61 -6.27 -0.09
CA ARG A 52 10.30 -6.62 -1.47
C ARG A 52 9.30 -5.62 -2.03
N LEU A 53 9.66 -5.02 -3.15
CA LEU A 53 8.82 -4.07 -3.85
C LEU A 53 8.27 -4.73 -5.11
N PHE A 54 6.97 -4.77 -5.22
CA PHE A 54 6.26 -5.10 -6.45
C PHE A 54 5.82 -3.80 -7.13
N GLY A 55 5.66 -3.85 -8.45
CA GLY A 55 5.14 -2.74 -9.23
C GLY A 55 3.63 -2.57 -9.08
N ASP A 56 3.00 -2.19 -10.18
CA ASP A 56 1.59 -1.86 -10.23
C ASP A 56 0.74 -3.13 -10.26
N ILE A 57 -0.18 -3.23 -9.33
CA ILE A 57 -1.25 -4.21 -9.35
C ILE A 57 -2.46 -3.55 -9.98
N MET A 58 -2.85 -4.04 -11.15
CA MET A 58 -3.98 -3.56 -11.94
C MET A 58 -4.89 -4.73 -12.28
N MET A 59 -6.19 -4.47 -12.43
CA MET A 59 -7.14 -5.46 -12.89
C MET A 59 -7.89 -4.96 -14.11
N HIS A 60 -7.50 -5.43 -15.29
CA HIS A 60 -8.25 -5.17 -16.52
C HIS A 60 -9.54 -5.99 -16.59
N SER A 61 -10.49 -5.54 -17.42
CA SER A 61 -11.83 -6.16 -17.52
C SER A 61 -11.79 -7.66 -17.80
N ALA A 62 -10.86 -8.13 -18.65
CA ALA A 62 -10.68 -9.54 -18.94
C ALA A 62 -10.26 -10.35 -17.69
N GLN A 63 -9.35 -9.77 -16.87
CA GLN A 63 -8.91 -10.40 -15.64
C GLN A 63 -10.05 -10.48 -14.60
N ILE A 64 -10.83 -9.41 -14.46
CA ILE A 64 -12.00 -9.39 -13.57
C ILE A 64 -13.01 -10.46 -14.03
N SER A 65 -13.28 -10.55 -15.34
CA SER A 65 -14.21 -11.53 -15.90
C SER A 65 -13.73 -12.97 -15.67
N ASN A 66 -12.44 -13.23 -15.87
CA ASN A 66 -11.87 -14.55 -15.68
C ASN A 66 -11.78 -14.96 -14.19
N ALA A 67 -11.66 -13.99 -13.29
CA ALA A 67 -11.67 -14.25 -11.85
C ALA A 67 -13.07 -14.53 -11.30
N ARG A 68 -14.13 -14.24 -12.06
CA ARG A 68 -15.53 -14.41 -11.62
C ARG A 68 -15.88 -15.88 -11.48
N LYS A 69 -16.40 -16.27 -10.30
CA LYS A 69 -16.95 -17.59 -10.03
C LYS A 69 -18.42 -17.68 -10.44
N THR A 70 -18.88 -18.91 -10.70
CA THR A 70 -20.28 -19.17 -11.08
C THR A 70 -21.28 -18.86 -9.96
N ASP A 71 -20.87 -18.95 -8.69
CA ASP A 71 -21.76 -18.90 -7.52
C ASP A 71 -21.72 -17.57 -6.77
N SER A 72 -21.38 -16.47 -7.45
CA SER A 72 -21.11 -15.16 -6.86
C SER A 72 -19.75 -15.05 -6.15
N GLY A 73 -18.92 -14.18 -6.62
CA GLY A 73 -17.61 -13.88 -6.06
C GLY A 73 -16.49 -13.91 -7.08
N TYR A 74 -15.27 -13.74 -6.59
CA TYR A 74 -14.07 -13.66 -7.42
C TYR A 74 -12.96 -14.50 -6.80
N ASP A 75 -12.14 -15.12 -7.65
CA ASP A 75 -10.96 -15.88 -7.29
C ASP A 75 -9.74 -15.33 -8.05
N PHE A 76 -8.83 -14.72 -7.34
CA PHE A 76 -7.63 -14.12 -7.90
C PHE A 76 -6.39 -15.02 -7.73
N SER A 77 -6.53 -16.20 -7.15
CA SER A 77 -5.40 -17.10 -6.85
C SER A 77 -4.59 -17.47 -8.08
N THR A 78 -5.25 -17.66 -9.23
CA THR A 78 -4.59 -18.01 -10.49
C THR A 78 -3.60 -16.96 -10.99
N TYR A 79 -3.71 -15.71 -10.54
CA TYR A 79 -2.81 -14.63 -10.96
C TYR A 79 -1.55 -14.52 -10.12
N PHE A 80 -1.57 -15.05 -8.89
CA PHE A 80 -0.50 -14.85 -7.92
C PHE A 80 0.15 -16.13 -7.42
N HIS A 81 -0.46 -17.32 -7.61
CA HIS A 81 0.01 -18.60 -7.05
C HIS A 81 1.46 -18.94 -7.41
N LEU A 82 1.94 -18.55 -8.61
CA LEU A 82 3.31 -18.82 -9.03
C LEU A 82 4.35 -17.92 -8.34
N ILE A 83 3.93 -16.82 -7.74
CA ILE A 83 4.81 -15.85 -7.07
C ILE A 83 4.50 -15.71 -5.57
N GLU A 84 3.54 -16.45 -5.05
CA GLU A 84 3.07 -16.33 -3.67
C GLU A 84 4.21 -16.57 -2.67
N ASP A 85 5.06 -17.57 -2.88
CA ASP A 85 6.23 -17.81 -2.05
C ASP A 85 7.17 -16.59 -2.05
N ARG A 86 7.36 -15.97 -3.21
CA ARG A 86 8.17 -14.77 -3.34
C ARG A 86 7.56 -13.57 -2.60
N ILE A 87 6.25 -13.46 -2.57
CA ILE A 87 5.55 -12.42 -1.81
C ILE A 87 5.83 -12.61 -0.32
N LYS A 88 5.75 -13.85 0.19
CA LYS A 88 5.88 -14.20 1.61
C LYS A 88 7.32 -14.24 2.15
N GLU A 89 8.33 -14.37 1.30
CA GLU A 89 9.74 -14.51 1.72
C GLU A 89 10.34 -13.25 2.36
N ALA A 90 9.80 -12.06 2.10
CA ALA A 90 10.33 -10.82 2.62
C ALA A 90 9.78 -10.49 4.02
N ASP A 91 10.51 -9.66 4.75
CA ASP A 91 10.03 -9.14 6.04
C ASP A 91 8.93 -8.08 5.86
N ILE A 92 8.97 -7.37 4.73
CA ILE A 92 7.96 -6.40 4.33
C ILE A 92 7.78 -6.48 2.82
N THR A 93 6.54 -6.69 2.38
CA THR A 93 6.19 -6.73 0.96
C THR A 93 5.25 -5.57 0.61
N VAL A 94 5.64 -4.79 -0.39
CA VAL A 94 4.99 -3.54 -0.78
C VAL A 94 4.56 -3.60 -2.24
N ALA A 95 3.36 -3.12 -2.57
CA ALA A 95 2.92 -2.96 -3.96
C ALA A 95 2.09 -1.69 -4.17
N ASN A 96 2.11 -1.17 -5.40
CA ASN A 96 1.24 -0.08 -5.82
C ASN A 96 -0.13 -0.64 -6.22
N MET A 97 -1.17 -0.18 -5.53
CA MET A 97 -2.56 -0.57 -5.81
C MET A 97 -3.16 0.37 -6.84
N GLU A 98 -2.90 0.12 -8.12
CA GLU A 98 -3.25 1.02 -9.22
C GLU A 98 -4.69 0.76 -9.70
N PHE A 99 -5.63 0.84 -8.77
CA PHE A 99 -7.07 0.72 -8.98
C PHE A 99 -7.83 1.35 -7.81
N THR A 100 -9.11 1.63 -8.03
CA THR A 100 -10.04 1.97 -6.95
C THR A 100 -10.84 0.75 -6.50
N LEU A 101 -11.36 0.79 -5.27
CA LEU A 101 -12.34 -0.14 -4.72
C LEU A 101 -13.70 0.55 -4.60
N ALA A 102 -14.17 1.08 -5.73
CA ALA A 102 -15.37 1.92 -5.79
C ALA A 102 -16.70 1.14 -5.76
N GLY A 103 -16.63 -0.20 -5.78
CA GLY A 103 -17.79 -1.05 -5.90
C GLY A 103 -18.21 -1.29 -7.35
N GLU A 104 -19.35 -1.95 -7.54
CA GLU A 104 -19.90 -2.24 -8.86
C GLU A 104 -20.41 -0.95 -9.55
N PRO A 105 -20.36 -0.90 -10.89
CA PRO A 105 -19.82 -1.90 -11.79
C PRO A 105 -18.28 -1.92 -11.77
N TYR A 106 -17.70 -3.12 -11.71
CA TYR A 106 -16.26 -3.28 -11.80
C TYR A 106 -15.77 -3.06 -13.23
N THR A 107 -14.68 -2.34 -13.37
CA THR A 107 -14.16 -1.89 -14.66
C THR A 107 -12.63 -1.93 -14.71
N GLY A 108 -12.10 -2.24 -15.89
CA GLY A 108 -10.69 -2.09 -16.22
C GLY A 108 -10.39 -0.73 -16.84
N TYR A 109 -9.31 -0.69 -17.66
CA TYR A 109 -8.92 0.51 -18.39
C TYR A 109 -10.10 1.14 -19.16
N PRO A 110 -10.24 2.48 -19.21
CA PRO A 110 -9.32 3.48 -18.65
C PRO A 110 -9.62 3.90 -17.21
N CYS A 111 -10.70 3.42 -16.59
CA CYS A 111 -11.16 3.83 -15.26
C CYS A 111 -11.37 2.59 -14.39
N PHE A 112 -10.37 2.28 -13.57
CA PHE A 112 -10.35 1.04 -12.80
C PHE A 112 -11.27 1.07 -11.57
N SER A 113 -12.06 0.01 -11.42
CA SER A 113 -12.75 -0.34 -10.18
C SER A 113 -12.68 -1.86 -9.99
N ALA A 114 -11.89 -2.30 -9.02
CA ALA A 114 -11.70 -3.72 -8.74
C ALA A 114 -12.67 -4.22 -7.66
N PRO A 115 -12.98 -5.53 -7.63
CA PRO A 115 -13.69 -6.13 -6.51
C PRO A 115 -12.90 -6.03 -5.20
N ASP A 116 -13.59 -5.77 -4.08
CA ASP A 116 -12.99 -5.69 -2.74
C ASP A 116 -12.21 -6.96 -2.37
N THR A 117 -12.68 -8.12 -2.89
CA THR A 117 -12.04 -9.41 -2.69
C THR A 117 -10.61 -9.48 -3.24
N LEU A 118 -10.26 -8.65 -4.23
CA LEU A 118 -8.88 -8.53 -4.69
C LEU A 118 -7.97 -8.01 -3.58
N ALA A 119 -8.32 -6.89 -2.95
CA ALA A 119 -7.51 -6.31 -1.89
C ALA A 119 -7.41 -7.24 -0.67
N SER A 120 -8.50 -7.94 -0.33
CA SER A 120 -8.51 -8.95 0.72
C SER A 120 -7.59 -10.13 0.40
N TYR A 121 -7.63 -10.62 -0.84
CA TYR A 121 -6.76 -11.69 -1.32
C TYR A 121 -5.27 -11.28 -1.30
N LEU A 122 -4.95 -10.06 -1.76
CA LEU A 122 -3.58 -9.56 -1.73
C LEU A 122 -3.01 -9.50 -0.30
N ALA A 123 -3.82 -9.06 0.66
CA ALA A 123 -3.44 -9.09 2.07
C ALA A 123 -3.18 -10.54 2.57
N GLU A 124 -3.99 -11.51 2.14
CA GLU A 124 -3.82 -12.93 2.46
C GLU A 124 -2.60 -13.55 1.76
N CYS A 125 -2.26 -13.10 0.56
CA CYS A 125 -1.04 -13.49 -0.14
C CYS A 125 0.24 -13.04 0.58
N GLY A 126 0.18 -12.05 1.48
CA GLY A 126 1.33 -11.56 2.22
C GLY A 126 1.82 -10.19 1.78
N PHE A 127 1.01 -9.41 1.08
CA PHE A 127 1.31 -7.99 0.87
C PHE A 127 1.03 -7.20 2.16
N ASP A 128 2.07 -6.60 2.73
CA ASP A 128 2.01 -5.88 4.00
C ASP A 128 1.64 -4.42 3.83
N VAL A 129 2.09 -3.80 2.71
CA VAL A 129 1.92 -2.36 2.48
C VAL A 129 1.31 -2.08 1.12
N PHE A 130 0.21 -1.34 1.13
CA PHE A 130 -0.49 -0.87 -0.05
C PHE A 130 -0.16 0.60 -0.30
N LEU A 131 0.45 0.88 -1.46
CA LEU A 131 0.68 2.24 -1.93
C LEU A 131 -0.53 2.69 -2.73
N ALA A 132 -1.14 3.82 -2.37
CA ALA A 132 -2.40 4.28 -2.94
C ALA A 132 -2.30 5.58 -3.75
N ALA A 133 -1.19 6.32 -3.64
CA ALA A 133 -1.00 7.51 -4.47
C ALA A 133 -0.49 7.10 -5.85
N ASN A 134 -1.39 7.06 -6.81
CA ASN A 134 -1.14 6.80 -8.22
C ASN A 134 -2.12 7.60 -9.08
N ASN A 135 -1.93 7.56 -10.41
CA ASN A 135 -2.75 8.31 -11.35
C ASN A 135 -4.21 7.82 -11.44
N HIS A 136 -4.50 6.59 -10.99
CA HIS A 136 -5.83 5.98 -11.04
C HIS A 136 -6.65 6.11 -9.76
N ILE A 137 -6.10 6.70 -8.69
CA ILE A 137 -6.79 6.75 -7.38
C ILE A 137 -8.14 7.48 -7.43
N PHE A 138 -8.33 8.42 -8.36
CA PHE A 138 -9.58 9.13 -8.57
C PHE A 138 -10.38 8.67 -9.79
N ASP A 139 -10.13 7.51 -10.34
CA ASP A 139 -10.85 6.99 -11.52
C ASP A 139 -12.38 6.94 -11.35
N LYS A 140 -12.84 6.81 -10.13
CA LYS A 140 -14.26 6.83 -9.76
C LYS A 140 -14.60 8.06 -8.88
N GLY A 141 -13.84 9.16 -9.08
CA GLY A 141 -14.01 10.40 -8.37
C GLY A 141 -13.74 10.29 -6.86
N SER A 142 -14.06 11.34 -6.12
CA SER A 142 -13.85 11.39 -4.67
C SER A 142 -14.57 10.27 -3.93
N LYS A 143 -15.80 9.93 -4.32
CA LYS A 143 -16.56 8.84 -3.69
C LYS A 143 -15.89 7.48 -3.84
N GLY A 144 -15.28 7.22 -5.01
CA GLY A 144 -14.52 5.99 -5.23
C GLY A 144 -13.25 5.93 -4.37
N ALA A 145 -12.53 7.05 -4.25
CA ALA A 145 -11.36 7.17 -3.40
C ALA A 145 -11.72 7.04 -1.91
N GLU A 146 -12.79 7.70 -1.44
CA GLU A 146 -13.29 7.58 -0.07
C GLU A 146 -13.64 6.13 0.28
N ARG A 147 -14.38 5.43 -0.60
CA ARG A 147 -14.71 4.03 -0.41
C ARG A 147 -13.45 3.14 -0.39
N THR A 148 -12.49 3.42 -1.26
CA THR A 148 -11.19 2.71 -1.27
C THR A 148 -10.47 2.88 0.08
N LEU A 149 -10.45 4.10 0.62
CA LEU A 149 -9.88 4.40 1.94
C LEU A 149 -10.59 3.62 3.07
N GLU A 150 -11.92 3.54 3.03
CA GLU A 150 -12.69 2.76 4.02
C GLU A 150 -12.33 1.26 3.97
N ILE A 151 -12.18 0.70 2.76
CA ILE A 151 -11.76 -0.69 2.60
C ILE A 151 -10.35 -0.91 3.16
N TYR A 152 -9.40 -0.01 2.87
CA TYR A 152 -8.04 -0.12 3.39
C TYR A 152 -7.99 -0.01 4.91
N ARG A 153 -8.75 0.90 5.52
CA ARG A 153 -8.89 0.99 6.99
C ARG A 153 -9.46 -0.30 7.59
N ARG A 154 -10.45 -0.90 6.94
CA ARG A 154 -11.01 -2.19 7.36
C ARG A 154 -9.96 -3.29 7.29
N LEU A 155 -9.24 -3.43 6.15
CA LEU A 155 -8.19 -4.43 5.98
C LEU A 155 -7.01 -4.21 6.94
N GLN A 156 -6.67 -2.96 7.24
CA GLN A 156 -5.68 -2.64 8.26
C GLN A 156 -6.10 -3.20 9.62
N LYS A 157 -7.36 -3.03 10.00
CA LYS A 157 -7.90 -3.53 11.27
C LYS A 157 -8.03 -5.05 11.31
N GLU A 158 -8.48 -5.66 10.23
CA GLU A 158 -8.81 -7.09 10.17
C GLU A 158 -7.61 -7.98 9.84
N LYS A 159 -6.72 -7.51 8.96
CA LYS A 159 -5.60 -8.28 8.39
C LYS A 159 -4.22 -7.72 8.70
N GLY A 160 -4.14 -6.55 9.36
CA GLY A 160 -2.88 -5.95 9.77
C GLY A 160 -2.09 -5.28 8.65
N ILE A 161 -2.63 -5.12 7.45
CA ILE A 161 -1.95 -4.37 6.40
C ILE A 161 -1.70 -2.92 6.82
N ARG A 162 -0.76 -2.28 6.17
CA ARG A 162 -0.55 -0.83 6.25
C ARG A 162 -0.79 -0.22 4.88
N PHE A 163 -1.13 1.05 4.83
CA PHE A 163 -1.25 1.77 3.56
C PHE A 163 -0.78 3.21 3.72
N THR A 164 -0.40 3.83 2.60
CA THR A 164 -0.02 5.24 2.53
C THR A 164 -0.37 5.81 1.14
N GLY A 165 -0.38 7.14 1.04
CA GLY A 165 -0.68 7.84 -0.22
C GLY A 165 -2.16 8.18 -0.43
N LEU A 166 -3.03 7.79 0.50
CA LEU A 166 -4.45 8.17 0.54
C LEU A 166 -4.85 8.48 1.99
N ALA A 167 -5.53 9.59 2.20
CA ALA A 167 -5.97 10.05 3.51
C ALA A 167 -7.31 10.76 3.42
N GLY A 168 -8.12 10.67 4.47
CA GLY A 168 -9.42 11.34 4.54
C GLY A 168 -9.36 12.77 5.07
N ASN A 169 -8.26 13.14 5.70
CA ASN A 169 -8.03 14.47 6.25
C ASN A 169 -6.52 14.73 6.45
N GLU A 170 -6.17 15.97 6.81
CA GLU A 170 -4.77 16.37 7.02
C GLU A 170 -4.07 15.64 8.16
N ASP A 171 -4.76 15.34 9.24
CA ASP A 171 -4.16 14.64 10.38
C ASP A 171 -3.84 13.20 10.03
N GLU A 172 -4.71 12.53 9.30
CA GLU A 172 -4.45 11.20 8.77
C GLU A 172 -3.30 11.22 7.75
N LEU A 173 -3.24 12.24 6.89
CA LEU A 173 -2.11 12.41 5.96
C LEU A 173 -0.79 12.57 6.71
N LYS A 174 -0.72 13.43 7.71
CA LYS A 174 0.49 13.64 8.52
C LYS A 174 0.93 12.38 9.25
N ASN A 175 -0.01 11.54 9.68
CA ASN A 175 0.27 10.32 10.42
C ASN A 175 0.67 9.14 9.50
N ASN A 176 0.25 9.14 8.25
CA ASN A 176 0.44 8.03 7.30
C ASN A 176 1.38 8.35 6.13
N ASN A 177 1.85 9.58 6.00
CA ASN A 177 2.81 9.94 4.95
C ASN A 177 3.84 10.97 5.47
N PRO A 178 5.05 10.52 5.84
CA PRO A 178 5.58 9.17 5.67
C PRO A 178 4.90 8.11 6.55
N LEU A 179 4.66 6.93 5.97
CA LEU A 179 4.28 5.75 6.74
C LEU A 179 5.53 5.20 7.44
N ILE A 180 5.51 5.17 8.75
CA ILE A 180 6.62 4.63 9.53
C ILE A 180 6.33 3.17 9.90
N ILE A 181 7.26 2.28 9.55
CA ILE A 181 7.22 0.86 9.90
C ILE A 181 8.47 0.55 10.71
N ARG A 182 8.29 -0.13 11.84
CA ARG A 182 9.41 -0.66 12.63
C ARG A 182 9.45 -2.17 12.50
N ALA A 183 10.56 -2.69 11.98
CA ALA A 183 10.78 -4.13 11.85
C ALA A 183 12.23 -4.46 12.18
N LYS A 184 12.46 -5.54 12.93
CA LYS A 184 13.80 -5.99 13.35
C LYS A 184 14.68 -4.86 13.95
N GLY A 185 14.06 -3.93 14.68
CA GLY A 185 14.77 -2.80 15.29
C GLY A 185 15.16 -1.67 14.32
N ILE A 186 14.74 -1.74 13.05
CA ILE A 186 14.97 -0.73 12.02
C ILE A 186 13.67 0.05 11.81
N ASN A 187 13.76 1.38 11.78
CA ASN A 187 12.66 2.26 11.41
C ASN A 187 12.75 2.57 9.91
N ILE A 188 11.67 2.33 9.19
CA ILE A 188 11.54 2.57 7.75
C ILE A 188 10.48 3.63 7.56
N ALA A 189 10.79 4.67 6.79
CA ALA A 189 9.83 5.67 6.36
C ALA A 189 9.50 5.44 4.88
N LEU A 190 8.24 5.14 4.57
CA LEU A 190 7.73 5.02 3.22
C LEU A 190 6.95 6.28 2.86
N ILE A 191 7.38 6.94 1.79
CA ILE A 191 6.71 8.13 1.25
C ILE A 191 6.08 7.73 -0.08
N ASN A 192 4.77 7.97 -0.22
CA ASN A 192 4.04 7.68 -1.43
C ASN A 192 3.26 8.92 -1.89
N PHE A 193 3.54 9.36 -3.11
CA PHE A 193 2.83 10.47 -3.75
C PHE A 193 2.81 10.27 -5.26
N THR A 194 1.88 10.93 -5.94
CA THR A 194 1.77 10.94 -7.39
C THR A 194 1.88 12.35 -7.92
N TYR A 195 2.42 12.50 -9.13
CA TYR A 195 2.49 13.79 -9.82
C TYR A 195 1.10 14.34 -10.16
N GLY A 196 0.17 13.44 -10.50
CA GLY A 196 -1.19 13.82 -10.89
C GLY A 196 -2.11 12.62 -10.98
N THR A 197 -3.37 12.89 -11.25
CA THR A 197 -4.40 11.88 -11.41
C THR A 197 -5.09 12.01 -12.77
N ASN A 198 -5.49 10.88 -13.37
CA ASN A 198 -6.18 10.86 -14.67
C ASN A 198 -7.53 11.58 -14.59
N MET A 199 -8.21 11.45 -13.46
CA MET A 199 -9.46 12.15 -13.16
C MET A 199 -9.21 13.11 -12.01
N GLY A 200 -9.73 14.34 -12.11
CA GLY A 200 -9.65 15.28 -10.99
C GLY A 200 -10.50 14.84 -9.80
N ALA A 201 -10.11 15.24 -8.59
CA ALA A 201 -10.89 14.98 -7.38
C ALA A 201 -12.33 15.52 -7.45
N GLY A 202 -12.56 16.51 -8.31
CA GLY A 202 -13.89 17.08 -8.58
C GLY A 202 -14.67 16.39 -9.71
N ALA A 203 -14.17 15.34 -10.32
CA ALA A 203 -14.94 14.55 -11.28
C ALA A 203 -16.08 13.85 -10.52
N ARG A 204 -17.31 14.29 -10.80
CA ARG A 204 -18.55 13.82 -10.16
C ARG A 204 -19.13 12.66 -10.92
#